data_21a120518573cf305ec8580210ec08c7
#
_entry.id   21a120518573cf305ec8580210ec08c7
#
_cell.length_a   1.000
_cell.length_b   1.000
_cell.length_c   1.000
_cell.angle_alpha   90.00
_cell.angle_beta   90.00
_cell.angle_gamma   90.00
#
_symmetry.space_group_name_H-M   'P 1'
#
loop_
_entity.id
_entity.type
_entity.pdbx_description
1 polymer ?
#
loop_
_entity_poly.entity_id
_entity_poly.type
_entity_poly.pdbx_seq_one_letter_code
_entity_poly.pdbx_strand_id
1 'polypeptide(L)'
;LDGFLYLTTGDGGGTGTGETGGGSGGDDHGLIGNGQNLETLLGKMLRIEVNGLAPYTIPEDNPFMENPNALDEIWAVGFRNPWRWSFDRLTGDKFIGDVGEVDWEEVNFEPASSTGGLNFGWRLMEGPMCYEPTVDCIPEGVTLELPIFSYPHEQGWCSIIGGYRYRGPIPTLYGSYVFTDYCGFEDVRFWTLTEQADGSWLEAPLDIQVPGGFASWEQGAYEYRFAMSEDNAGELYLCTVQHVYRMQFDPDDVTDNEPRPETLSFSPNPAGVGTEIFMNLGDNTVLERLRIVDSSGRVVHDATLNFASSPYSWSTAGMVPGTYIVEAWTVGTEAPLRGRLAIVRQ
;
A
#
# COMPACT_ATOMS: atom_id res chain seq x y z
N LEU A 1 9.73 4.28 9.86
CA LEU A 1 10.47 3.03 9.57
C LEU A 1 11.46 2.78 10.69
N ASP A 2 11.58 1.55 11.14
CA ASP A 2 12.33 1.12 12.33
C ASP A 2 13.83 0.86 12.07
N GLY A 3 14.25 0.92 10.81
CA GLY A 3 15.65 0.73 10.41
C GLY A 3 16.07 -0.71 10.15
N PHE A 4 15.16 -1.67 10.27
CA PHE A 4 15.42 -3.08 9.98
C PHE A 4 15.13 -3.44 8.52
N LEU A 5 15.68 -4.56 8.08
CA LEU A 5 15.43 -5.11 6.76
C LEU A 5 14.28 -6.13 6.83
N TYR A 6 13.28 -5.92 5.99
CA TYR A 6 12.18 -6.85 5.80
C TYR A 6 12.32 -7.58 4.46
N LEU A 7 12.07 -8.86 4.47
CA LEU A 7 12.15 -9.75 3.30
C LEU A 7 10.92 -10.65 3.26
N THR A 8 10.37 -10.89 2.09
CA THR A 8 9.33 -11.90 1.90
C THR A 8 9.86 -13.11 1.15
N THR A 9 9.32 -14.27 1.47
CA THR A 9 9.63 -15.53 0.80
C THR A 9 8.33 -16.21 0.41
N GLY A 10 8.30 -16.78 -0.79
CA GLY A 10 7.22 -17.68 -1.18
C GLY A 10 7.26 -19.00 -0.39
N ASP A 11 6.18 -19.75 -0.42
CA ASP A 11 6.02 -20.99 0.34
C ASP A 11 6.79 -22.20 -0.24
N GLY A 12 7.44 -22.02 -1.42
CA GLY A 12 8.26 -23.05 -2.06
C GLY A 12 7.46 -24.12 -2.79
N GLY A 13 6.12 -24.04 -2.78
CA GLY A 13 5.25 -24.95 -3.49
C GLY A 13 5.21 -24.70 -5.00
N GLY A 14 4.74 -25.72 -5.73
CA GLY A 14 4.41 -25.64 -7.14
C GLY A 14 2.99 -25.16 -7.37
N THR A 15 2.55 -25.11 -8.61
CA THR A 15 1.13 -24.93 -8.94
C THR A 15 0.40 -26.23 -8.63
N GLY A 16 -0.59 -26.21 -7.73
CA GLY A 16 -1.28 -27.39 -7.17
C GLY A 16 -2.10 -28.26 -8.11
N THR A 17 -2.10 -27.96 -9.39
CA THR A 17 -2.67 -28.86 -10.40
C THR A 17 -1.66 -29.93 -10.74
N GLY A 18 -1.67 -31.07 -10.06
CA GLY A 18 -0.85 -32.26 -10.33
C GLY A 18 -0.88 -32.80 -11.77
N GLU A 19 -1.26 -31.99 -12.74
CA GLU A 19 -1.27 -32.28 -14.16
C GLU A 19 -0.31 -31.32 -14.90
N THR A 20 0.90 -31.80 -15.15
CA THR A 20 1.74 -31.42 -16.29
C THR A 20 2.38 -30.05 -16.36
N GLY A 21 2.63 -29.35 -15.31
CA GLY A 21 3.53 -28.19 -15.34
C GLY A 21 4.91 -28.57 -14.78
N GLY A 22 5.92 -28.73 -15.61
CA GLY A 22 7.31 -29.11 -15.42
C GLY A 22 8.09 -28.76 -14.13
N GLY A 23 7.48 -28.73 -12.99
CA GLY A 23 8.09 -28.77 -11.68
C GLY A 23 8.03 -30.22 -11.16
N SER A 24 9.12 -30.71 -10.65
CA SER A 24 9.29 -32.06 -10.11
C SER A 24 8.23 -32.36 -9.04
N GLY A 25 7.20 -33.07 -9.43
CA GLY A 25 6.07 -33.66 -8.75
C GLY A 25 6.07 -33.69 -7.24
N GLY A 26 5.08 -33.11 -6.65
CA GLY A 26 4.72 -33.23 -5.27
C GLY A 26 4.04 -31.96 -4.80
N ASP A 27 3.10 -32.07 -3.90
CA ASP A 27 2.56 -30.97 -3.12
C ASP A 27 3.68 -30.47 -2.19
N ASP A 28 4.56 -29.61 -2.70
CA ASP A 28 5.73 -29.12 -1.96
C ASP A 28 5.39 -28.00 -0.96
N HIS A 29 4.09 -27.68 -0.77
CA HIS A 29 3.67 -26.72 0.25
C HIS A 29 3.91 -27.21 1.69
N GLY A 30 4.32 -28.46 1.89
CA GLY A 30 4.50 -29.09 3.19
C GLY A 30 3.19 -29.62 3.81
N LEU A 31 3.32 -30.50 4.79
CA LEU A 31 2.17 -31.21 5.39
C LEU A 31 1.11 -30.31 6.01
N ILE A 32 1.53 -29.20 6.63
CA ILE A 32 0.64 -28.22 7.28
C ILE A 32 0.59 -26.90 6.49
N GLY A 33 1.20 -26.87 5.29
CA GLY A 33 1.49 -25.67 4.55
C GLY A 33 2.75 -24.95 5.09
N ASN A 34 3.71 -24.69 4.23
CA ASN A 34 4.93 -23.98 4.63
C ASN A 34 4.61 -22.58 5.17
N GLY A 35 3.54 -21.93 4.67
CA GLY A 35 3.06 -20.65 5.19
C GLY A 35 2.74 -20.70 6.69
N GLN A 36 2.20 -21.82 7.20
CA GLN A 36 1.82 -22.04 8.60
C GLN A 36 2.94 -22.67 9.45
N ASN A 37 3.96 -23.25 8.84
CA ASN A 37 5.04 -23.93 9.56
C ASN A 37 6.09 -22.93 10.05
N LEU A 38 6.20 -22.75 11.36
CA LEU A 38 7.15 -21.82 11.99
C LEU A 38 8.60 -22.32 11.99
N GLU A 39 8.84 -23.58 11.65
CA GLU A 39 10.20 -24.17 11.58
C GLU A 39 10.86 -23.96 10.20
N THR A 40 10.22 -23.21 9.30
CA THR A 40 10.76 -22.86 7.97
C THR A 40 10.61 -21.36 7.71
N LEU A 41 11.50 -20.82 6.89
CA LEU A 41 11.43 -19.43 6.42
C LEU A 41 10.55 -19.28 5.17
N LEU A 42 9.95 -20.36 4.67
CA LEU A 42 9.08 -20.33 3.48
C LEU A 42 7.67 -19.82 3.81
N GLY A 43 7.09 -19.01 2.93
CA GLY A 43 5.77 -18.40 3.11
C GLY A 43 5.73 -17.40 4.26
N LYS A 44 6.75 -16.56 4.39
CA LYS A 44 6.98 -15.66 5.52
C LYS A 44 7.30 -14.24 5.09
N MET A 45 7.03 -13.31 5.98
CA MET A 45 7.77 -12.06 6.06
C MET A 45 8.80 -12.19 7.19
N LEU A 46 10.03 -11.83 6.91
CA LEU A 46 11.18 -11.89 7.82
C LEU A 46 11.60 -10.48 8.18
N ARG A 47 12.11 -10.29 9.42
CA ARG A 47 12.67 -9.01 9.88
C ARG A 47 14.02 -9.25 10.54
N ILE A 48 15.07 -8.62 10.00
CA ILE A 48 16.45 -8.80 10.43
C ILE A 48 17.19 -7.47 10.54
N GLU A 49 18.21 -7.44 11.38
CA GLU A 49 19.13 -6.31 11.56
C GLU A 49 20.41 -6.55 10.75
N VAL A 50 20.71 -5.65 9.80
CA VAL A 50 21.86 -5.76 8.89
C VAL A 50 22.96 -4.71 9.13
N ASN A 51 22.75 -3.78 10.08
CA ASN A 51 23.73 -2.73 10.40
C ASN A 51 24.80 -3.19 11.38
N GLY A 52 24.70 -4.42 11.87
CA GLY A 52 25.58 -5.01 12.86
C GLY A 52 26.69 -5.88 12.30
N LEU A 53 27.07 -6.91 13.07
CA LEU A 53 28.07 -7.91 12.67
C LEU A 53 27.45 -8.91 11.68
N ALA A 54 28.22 -9.25 10.64
CA ALA A 54 27.84 -10.23 9.63
C ALA A 54 27.58 -11.63 10.26
N PRO A 55 26.62 -12.41 9.70
CA PRO A 55 25.84 -12.08 8.51
C PRO A 55 24.67 -11.14 8.78
N TYR A 56 23.99 -11.22 9.92
CA TYR A 56 22.91 -10.38 10.44
C TYR A 56 22.64 -10.74 11.90
N THR A 57 21.80 -9.96 12.57
CA THR A 57 21.27 -10.28 13.89
C THR A 57 19.74 -10.20 13.88
N ILE A 58 19.12 -10.79 14.89
CA ILE A 58 17.67 -10.78 15.04
C ILE A 58 17.28 -9.65 15.98
N PRO A 59 16.32 -8.77 15.61
CA PRO A 59 15.77 -7.79 16.53
C PRO A 59 15.12 -8.46 17.75
N GLU A 60 15.43 -7.98 18.95
CA GLU A 60 14.96 -8.57 20.21
C GLU A 60 13.43 -8.55 20.38
N ASP A 61 12.78 -7.65 19.64
CA ASP A 61 11.33 -7.47 19.62
C ASP A 61 10.62 -8.21 18.46
N ASN A 62 11.30 -9.15 17.79
CA ASN A 62 10.62 -10.03 16.84
C ASN A 62 9.60 -10.92 17.57
N PRO A 63 8.42 -11.17 16.95
CA PRO A 63 7.28 -11.75 17.66
C PRO A 63 7.45 -13.20 18.11
N PHE A 64 8.40 -13.94 17.53
CA PHE A 64 8.58 -15.36 17.81
C PHE A 64 9.83 -15.71 18.63
N MET A 65 10.59 -14.71 19.09
CA MET A 65 11.85 -14.87 19.83
C MET A 65 11.80 -15.82 21.04
N GLU A 66 10.64 -15.92 21.71
CA GLU A 66 10.46 -16.78 22.86
C GLU A 66 9.82 -18.14 22.52
N ASN A 67 9.54 -18.40 21.24
CA ASN A 67 8.92 -19.64 20.80
C ASN A 67 9.98 -20.66 20.34
N PRO A 68 10.28 -21.73 21.12
CA PRO A 68 11.31 -22.70 20.75
C PRO A 68 10.99 -23.54 19.48
N ASN A 69 9.78 -23.43 18.96
CA ASN A 69 9.34 -24.13 17.75
C ASN A 69 9.16 -23.15 16.57
N ALA A 70 9.78 -21.99 16.62
CA ALA A 70 9.74 -21.00 15.54
C ALA A 70 11.14 -20.47 15.25
N LEU A 71 11.35 -20.03 14.03
CA LEU A 71 12.56 -19.31 13.64
C LEU A 71 12.43 -17.83 14.01
N ASP A 72 13.45 -17.30 14.64
CA ASP A 72 13.47 -15.96 15.23
C ASP A 72 13.39 -14.84 14.19
N GLU A 73 13.75 -15.12 12.93
CA GLU A 73 13.67 -14.19 11.81
C GLU A 73 12.22 -13.83 11.42
N ILE A 74 11.26 -14.68 11.79
CA ILE A 74 9.87 -14.56 11.33
C ILE A 74 9.23 -13.32 11.94
N TRP A 75 8.66 -12.47 11.06
CA TRP A 75 7.84 -11.32 11.42
C TRP A 75 6.35 -11.60 11.25
N ALA A 76 5.96 -12.21 10.12
CA ALA A 76 4.58 -12.61 9.83
C ALA A 76 4.56 -13.90 9.01
N VAL A 77 3.43 -14.61 9.05
CA VAL A 77 3.26 -15.95 8.49
C VAL A 77 2.05 -15.99 7.55
N GLY A 78 1.89 -17.10 6.83
CA GLY A 78 0.69 -17.36 6.06
C GLY A 78 0.67 -16.70 4.68
N PHE A 79 1.82 -16.58 4.04
CA PHE A 79 1.94 -16.14 2.65
C PHE A 79 2.13 -17.32 1.71
N ARG A 80 1.60 -17.18 0.48
CA ARG A 80 1.87 -18.11 -0.62
C ARG A 80 3.03 -17.64 -1.48
N ASN A 81 2.86 -16.52 -2.15
CA ASN A 81 3.85 -15.93 -3.04
C ASN A 81 3.76 -14.39 -2.97
N PRO A 82 4.21 -13.80 -1.85
CA PRO A 82 4.17 -12.35 -1.64
C PRO A 82 5.13 -11.68 -2.63
N TRP A 83 4.61 -11.43 -3.84
CA TRP A 83 5.40 -11.05 -5.01
C TRP A 83 6.02 -9.68 -4.85
N ARG A 84 5.20 -8.67 -4.52
CA ARG A 84 5.67 -7.34 -4.17
C ARG A 84 4.88 -6.77 -3.02
N TRP A 85 5.60 -6.04 -2.21
CA TRP A 85 5.04 -5.32 -1.09
C TRP A 85 5.75 -3.97 -0.92
N SER A 86 5.12 -3.06 -0.24
CA SER A 86 5.66 -1.74 0.00
C SER A 86 5.28 -1.22 1.38
N PHE A 87 6.12 -0.36 1.91
CA PHE A 87 5.72 0.52 2.99
C PHE A 87 4.99 1.75 2.43
N ASP A 88 3.93 2.17 3.09
CA ASP A 88 3.50 3.55 2.96
C ASP A 88 4.59 4.45 3.58
N ARG A 89 5.22 5.26 2.75
CA ARG A 89 6.31 6.16 3.18
C ARG A 89 5.90 7.20 4.22
N LEU A 90 4.60 7.46 4.36
CA LEU A 90 4.07 8.44 5.30
C LEU A 90 3.73 7.82 6.65
N THR A 91 3.06 6.67 6.64
CA THR A 91 2.54 6.03 7.86
C THR A 91 3.39 4.87 8.35
N GLY A 92 4.10 4.18 7.44
CA GLY A 92 4.82 2.96 7.73
C GLY A 92 3.97 1.69 7.62
N ASP A 93 2.71 1.81 7.22
CA ASP A 93 1.84 0.67 6.94
C ASP A 93 2.41 -0.17 5.79
N LYS A 94 2.16 -1.47 5.83
CA LYS A 94 2.61 -2.40 4.79
C LYS A 94 1.43 -2.86 3.95
N PHE A 95 1.63 -2.86 2.63
CA PHE A 95 0.70 -3.41 1.65
C PHE A 95 1.41 -4.53 0.91
N ILE A 96 0.83 -5.72 0.90
CA ILE A 96 1.46 -6.92 0.35
C ILE A 96 0.53 -7.50 -0.72
N GLY A 97 1.00 -7.57 -1.97
CA GLY A 97 0.35 -8.35 -3.02
C GLY A 97 0.82 -9.78 -2.91
N ASP A 98 -0.07 -10.69 -2.53
CA ASP A 98 0.20 -12.11 -2.41
C ASP A 98 -0.53 -12.88 -3.51
N VAL A 99 0.26 -13.52 -4.38
CA VAL A 99 -0.26 -14.25 -5.54
C VAL A 99 -0.84 -15.58 -5.06
N GLY A 100 -2.11 -15.76 -5.36
CA GLY A 100 -2.83 -16.98 -5.06
C GLY A 100 -2.42 -18.18 -5.92
N GLU A 101 -3.03 -19.32 -5.68
CA GLU A 101 -2.66 -20.55 -6.39
C GLU A 101 -3.60 -20.85 -7.55
N VAL A 102 -4.90 -20.89 -7.29
CA VAL A 102 -5.90 -21.39 -8.23
C VAL A 102 -7.02 -20.40 -8.46
N ASP A 103 -7.55 -19.82 -7.39
CA ASP A 103 -8.84 -19.17 -7.44
C ASP A 103 -8.80 -17.67 -7.13
N TRP A 104 -7.88 -17.20 -6.27
CA TRP A 104 -7.93 -15.85 -5.74
C TRP A 104 -6.57 -15.17 -5.68
N GLU A 105 -6.56 -13.87 -6.01
CA GLU A 105 -5.47 -12.94 -5.72
C GLU A 105 -5.83 -12.05 -4.53
N GLU A 106 -4.84 -11.58 -3.76
CA GLU A 106 -5.12 -10.80 -2.58
C GLU A 106 -4.15 -9.65 -2.31
N VAL A 107 -4.67 -8.60 -1.70
CA VAL A 107 -3.91 -7.51 -1.09
C VAL A 107 -4.05 -7.63 0.41
N ASN A 108 -2.94 -7.91 1.07
CA ASN A 108 -2.82 -7.95 2.51
C ASN A 108 -2.36 -6.60 3.06
N PHE A 109 -2.76 -6.29 4.28
CA PHE A 109 -2.44 -5.05 4.95
C PHE A 109 -1.93 -5.29 6.37
N GLU A 110 -0.85 -4.62 6.74
CA GLU A 110 -0.35 -4.61 8.10
C GLU A 110 -0.13 -3.16 8.56
N PRO A 111 -0.83 -2.69 9.60
CA PRO A 111 -0.67 -1.34 10.10
C PRO A 111 0.71 -1.13 10.72
N ALA A 112 1.23 0.07 10.65
CA ALA A 112 2.53 0.44 11.24
C ALA A 112 2.61 0.22 12.75
N SER A 113 1.46 0.16 13.42
CA SER A 113 1.35 -0.13 14.85
C SER A 113 1.46 -1.61 15.20
N SER A 114 1.52 -2.50 14.19
CA SER A 114 1.71 -3.94 14.40
C SER A 114 3.02 -4.23 15.11
N THR A 115 2.99 -5.20 16.01
CA THR A 115 4.16 -5.76 16.67
C THR A 115 4.61 -7.09 16.04
N GLY A 116 4.10 -7.39 14.84
CA GLY A 116 4.35 -8.65 14.13
C GLY A 116 3.49 -9.81 14.63
N GLY A 117 3.79 -11.01 14.15
CA GLY A 117 3.07 -12.24 14.52
C GLY A 117 1.74 -12.44 13.79
N LEU A 118 1.43 -11.60 12.81
CA LEU A 118 0.21 -11.72 12.01
C LEU A 118 0.24 -12.97 11.13
N ASN A 119 -0.95 -13.58 10.92
CA ASN A 119 -1.11 -14.74 10.05
C ASN A 119 -2.10 -14.41 8.93
N PHE A 120 -1.59 -14.33 7.69
CA PHE A 120 -2.35 -13.96 6.51
C PHE A 120 -3.08 -15.13 5.82
N GLY A 121 -3.02 -16.31 6.42
CA GLY A 121 -3.99 -17.39 6.16
C GLY A 121 -3.53 -18.50 5.24
N TRP A 122 -2.58 -18.32 4.35
CA TRP A 122 -2.12 -19.38 3.48
C TRP A 122 -1.42 -20.52 4.27
N ARG A 123 -1.71 -21.83 4.11
CA ARG A 123 -2.61 -22.44 3.10
C ARG A 123 -3.96 -22.89 3.74
N LEU A 124 -4.40 -22.22 4.79
CA LEU A 124 -5.75 -22.45 5.35
C LEU A 124 -6.80 -21.81 4.45
N MET A 125 -6.50 -20.59 4.00
CA MET A 125 -7.34 -19.76 3.15
C MET A 125 -6.62 -19.41 1.86
N GLU A 126 -7.39 -19.17 0.79
CA GLU A 126 -7.00 -18.46 -0.42
C GLU A 126 -8.05 -17.37 -0.67
N GLY A 127 -7.65 -16.10 -0.56
CA GLY A 127 -8.61 -15.01 -0.51
C GLY A 127 -9.64 -15.17 0.62
N PRO A 128 -10.94 -15.02 0.31
CA PRO A 128 -12.00 -15.15 1.32
C PRO A 128 -12.46 -16.59 1.58
N MET A 129 -11.86 -17.59 0.92
CA MET A 129 -12.32 -18.96 0.90
C MET A 129 -11.34 -19.91 1.57
N CYS A 130 -11.84 -21.00 2.15
CA CYS A 130 -10.99 -22.11 2.55
C CYS A 130 -10.30 -22.72 1.32
N TYR A 131 -9.00 -22.87 1.37
CA TYR A 131 -8.21 -23.47 0.27
C TYR A 131 -8.65 -24.90 -0.01
N GLU A 132 -8.80 -25.72 1.03
CA GLU A 132 -9.45 -27.01 0.89
C GLU A 132 -10.92 -26.87 1.32
N PRO A 133 -11.90 -27.33 0.52
CA PRO A 133 -13.31 -27.13 0.80
C PRO A 133 -13.79 -28.05 1.93
N THR A 134 -13.08 -28.00 3.05
CA THR A 134 -13.49 -28.66 4.29
C THR A 134 -14.25 -27.67 5.16
N VAL A 135 -15.27 -28.13 5.82
CA VAL A 135 -16.00 -27.36 6.81
C VAL A 135 -15.03 -27.09 7.96
N ASP A 136 -14.75 -25.84 8.25
CA ASP A 136 -13.85 -25.42 9.35
C ASP A 136 -12.34 -25.53 9.03
N CYS A 137 -11.87 -24.72 8.07
CA CYS A 137 -10.47 -24.71 7.67
C CYS A 137 -9.53 -23.96 8.64
N ILE A 138 -10.08 -23.20 9.57
CA ILE A 138 -9.28 -22.44 10.55
C ILE A 138 -9.21 -23.25 11.85
N PRO A 139 -8.02 -23.73 12.26
CA PRO A 139 -7.87 -24.49 13.51
C PRO A 139 -8.26 -23.65 14.74
N GLU A 140 -8.73 -24.31 15.79
CA GLU A 140 -9.05 -23.66 17.06
C GLU A 140 -7.83 -22.93 17.63
N GLY A 141 -8.02 -21.66 17.99
CA GLY A 141 -6.97 -20.79 18.54
C GLY A 141 -6.10 -20.08 17.49
N VAL A 142 -6.33 -20.30 16.21
CA VAL A 142 -5.69 -19.56 15.13
C VAL A 142 -6.51 -18.31 14.82
N THR A 143 -5.84 -17.16 14.80
CA THR A 143 -6.42 -15.89 14.32
C THR A 143 -5.77 -15.54 12.99
N LEU A 144 -6.60 -15.18 12.01
CA LEU A 144 -6.14 -14.77 10.70
C LEU A 144 -6.41 -13.29 10.47
N GLU A 145 -5.48 -12.64 9.77
CA GLU A 145 -5.67 -11.33 9.17
C GLU A 145 -6.16 -11.54 7.74
N LEU A 146 -7.43 -11.23 7.51
CA LEU A 146 -8.01 -11.37 6.19
C LEU A 146 -7.51 -10.26 5.25
N PRO A 147 -7.40 -10.54 3.94
CA PRO A 147 -6.99 -9.54 2.96
C PRO A 147 -7.97 -8.34 2.97
N ILE A 148 -7.43 -7.15 2.78
CA ILE A 148 -8.24 -5.93 2.62
C ILE A 148 -8.96 -5.89 1.27
N PHE A 149 -8.46 -6.65 0.30
CA PHE A 149 -9.07 -6.86 -1.00
C PHE A 149 -8.65 -8.20 -1.58
N SER A 150 -9.59 -8.88 -2.23
CA SER A 150 -9.34 -10.10 -2.99
C SER A 150 -10.20 -10.15 -4.24
N TYR A 151 -9.69 -10.77 -5.30
CA TYR A 151 -10.41 -10.93 -6.55
C TYR A 151 -10.14 -12.30 -7.18
N PRO A 152 -11.14 -12.89 -7.85
CA PRO A 152 -10.98 -14.23 -8.42
C PRO A 152 -10.19 -14.24 -9.72
N HIS A 153 -9.61 -15.40 -10.04
CA HIS A 153 -8.99 -15.69 -11.35
C HIS A 153 -10.04 -15.79 -12.48
N GLU A 154 -10.92 -14.82 -12.53
CA GLU A 154 -11.94 -14.72 -13.58
C GLU A 154 -11.60 -13.56 -14.53
N GLN A 155 -12.21 -13.56 -15.72
CA GLN A 155 -12.07 -12.48 -16.71
C GLN A 155 -10.63 -12.14 -17.13
N GLY A 156 -9.70 -13.10 -16.99
CA GLY A 156 -8.32 -12.93 -17.42
C GLY A 156 -7.34 -12.43 -16.35
N TRP A 157 -7.77 -12.32 -15.10
CA TRP A 157 -6.92 -12.02 -13.95
C TRP A 157 -6.18 -13.28 -13.48
N CYS A 158 -4.91 -13.17 -13.08
CA CYS A 158 -4.16 -14.36 -12.72
C CYS A 158 -3.00 -14.16 -11.73
N SER A 159 -2.54 -12.96 -11.51
CA SER A 159 -1.35 -12.76 -10.69
C SER A 159 -1.17 -11.29 -10.31
N ILE A 160 -1.42 -10.97 -9.07
CA ILE A 160 -1.22 -9.62 -8.55
C ILE A 160 0.27 -9.23 -8.60
N ILE A 161 0.52 -8.02 -9.09
CA ILE A 161 1.85 -7.43 -9.04
C ILE A 161 2.10 -6.71 -7.71
N GLY A 162 1.05 -6.21 -7.07
CA GLY A 162 1.16 -5.28 -5.96
C GLY A 162 1.45 -3.85 -6.41
N GLY A 163 1.74 -2.96 -5.48
CA GLY A 163 1.91 -1.56 -5.77
C GLY A 163 2.34 -0.71 -4.58
N TYR A 164 1.88 0.54 -4.55
CA TYR A 164 2.25 1.53 -3.53
C TYR A 164 1.05 2.37 -3.09
N ARG A 165 1.02 2.75 -1.82
CA ARG A 165 0.12 3.82 -1.37
C ARG A 165 0.62 5.14 -1.92
N TYR A 166 -0.15 5.76 -2.82
CA TYR A 166 0.28 6.96 -3.55
C TYR A 166 0.48 8.15 -2.62
N ARG A 167 1.66 8.77 -2.71
CA ARG A 167 2.04 9.95 -1.92
C ARG A 167 2.61 11.08 -2.79
N GLY A 168 2.42 10.96 -4.10
CA GLY A 168 2.86 11.94 -5.08
C GLY A 168 1.90 13.14 -5.24
N PRO A 169 2.13 13.94 -6.26
CA PRO A 169 1.43 15.22 -6.45
C PRO A 169 0.02 15.10 -7.05
N ILE A 170 -0.44 13.92 -7.52
CA ILE A 170 -1.79 13.75 -8.11
C ILE A 170 -2.82 13.73 -6.97
N PRO A 171 -3.66 14.77 -6.80
CA PRO A 171 -4.52 14.89 -5.62
C PRO A 171 -5.57 13.79 -5.52
N THR A 172 -6.14 13.38 -6.66
CA THR A 172 -7.18 12.33 -6.74
C THR A 172 -6.70 10.95 -6.35
N LEU A 173 -5.39 10.69 -6.42
CA LEU A 173 -4.78 9.43 -6.03
C LEU A 173 -4.18 9.46 -4.63
N TYR A 174 -4.00 10.65 -4.05
CA TYR A 174 -3.29 10.78 -2.79
C TYR A 174 -3.96 10.01 -1.66
N GLY A 175 -3.22 9.06 -1.09
CA GLY A 175 -3.68 8.20 0.00
C GLY A 175 -4.31 6.88 -0.44
N SER A 176 -4.55 6.69 -1.74
CA SER A 176 -5.02 5.41 -2.27
C SER A 176 -3.84 4.47 -2.54
N TYR A 177 -4.02 3.18 -2.30
CA TYR A 177 -3.08 2.15 -2.72
C TYR A 177 -3.33 1.84 -4.20
N VAL A 178 -2.33 2.03 -5.04
CA VAL A 178 -2.39 1.79 -6.48
C VAL A 178 -1.68 0.48 -6.78
N PHE A 179 -2.35 -0.44 -7.47
CA PHE A 179 -1.78 -1.75 -7.81
C PHE A 179 -2.27 -2.24 -9.17
N THR A 180 -1.68 -3.32 -9.66
CA THR A 180 -2.00 -3.92 -10.96
C THR A 180 -1.84 -5.44 -10.92
N ASP A 181 -2.38 -6.12 -11.95
CA ASP A 181 -2.25 -7.56 -12.20
C ASP A 181 -1.36 -7.82 -13.42
N TYR A 182 -0.77 -9.00 -13.47
CA TYR A 182 0.12 -9.42 -14.56
C TYR A 182 -0.65 -9.85 -15.83
N CYS A 183 -1.83 -10.43 -15.66
CA CYS A 183 -2.72 -10.85 -16.72
C CYS A 183 -3.72 -9.72 -17.02
N GLY A 184 -4.36 -9.68 -18.11
CA GLY A 184 -5.30 -8.61 -18.46
C GLY A 184 -4.99 -8.12 -19.86
N PHE A 185 -5.09 -9.04 -20.83
CA PHE A 185 -4.58 -8.85 -22.18
C PHE A 185 -5.25 -7.75 -23.01
N GLU A 186 -6.46 -7.34 -22.68
CA GLU A 186 -7.18 -6.33 -23.47
C GLU A 186 -7.28 -4.98 -22.77
N ASP A 187 -7.21 -4.96 -21.45
CA ASP A 187 -7.23 -3.74 -20.64
C ASP A 187 -6.25 -3.92 -19.48
N VAL A 188 -5.04 -3.41 -19.61
CA VAL A 188 -4.13 -3.35 -18.44
C VAL A 188 -4.83 -2.55 -17.37
N ARG A 189 -5.31 -3.25 -16.34
CA ARG A 189 -6.06 -2.60 -15.29
C ARG A 189 -5.17 -2.29 -14.13
N PHE A 190 -5.29 -1.06 -13.75
CA PHE A 190 -4.83 -0.57 -12.48
C PHE A 190 -6.05 -0.34 -11.61
N TRP A 191 -5.85 -0.54 -10.32
CA TRP A 191 -6.88 -0.25 -9.32
C TRP A 191 -6.33 0.63 -8.24
N THR A 192 -7.27 1.25 -7.56
CA THR A 192 -7.02 1.93 -6.31
C THR A 192 -7.80 1.25 -5.18
N LEU A 193 -7.20 1.13 -4.01
CA LEU A 193 -7.90 0.86 -2.76
C LEU A 193 -7.81 2.10 -1.88
N THR A 194 -8.96 2.63 -1.53
CA THR A 194 -9.04 3.82 -0.68
C THR A 194 -9.69 3.48 0.65
N GLU A 195 -8.94 3.70 1.73
CA GLU A 195 -9.41 3.46 3.09
C GLU A 195 -10.56 4.40 3.44
N GLN A 196 -11.65 3.83 3.95
CA GLN A 196 -12.83 4.54 4.37
C GLN A 196 -12.78 4.87 5.86
N ALA A 197 -13.63 5.79 6.30
CA ALA A 197 -13.68 6.23 7.70
C ALA A 197 -14.09 5.11 8.69
N ASP A 198 -14.74 4.06 8.21
CA ASP A 198 -15.14 2.88 8.99
C ASP A 198 -14.10 1.75 8.99
N GLY A 199 -12.95 1.99 8.34
CA GLY A 199 -11.87 1.01 8.21
C GLY A 199 -12.04 0.03 7.06
N SER A 200 -13.11 0.11 6.29
CA SER A 200 -13.26 -0.66 5.05
C SER A 200 -12.42 -0.08 3.92
N TRP A 201 -12.25 -0.84 2.86
CA TRP A 201 -11.50 -0.42 1.67
C TRP A 201 -12.42 -0.39 0.47
N LEU A 202 -12.42 0.73 -0.23
CA LEU A 202 -13.17 0.93 -1.46
C LEU A 202 -12.24 0.71 -2.66
N GLU A 203 -12.58 -0.27 -3.48
CA GLU A 203 -11.91 -0.52 -4.75
C GLU A 203 -12.52 0.37 -5.83
N ALA A 204 -11.65 0.89 -6.71
CA ALA A 204 -12.06 1.56 -7.93
C ALA A 204 -11.05 1.28 -9.06
N PRO A 205 -11.53 1.10 -10.31
CA PRO A 205 -10.64 1.02 -11.46
C PRO A 205 -9.92 2.35 -11.67
N LEU A 206 -8.66 2.29 -12.04
CA LEU A 206 -7.85 3.44 -12.40
C LEU A 206 -7.59 3.41 -13.91
N ASP A 207 -8.21 4.32 -14.64
CA ASP A 207 -7.95 4.49 -16.07
C ASP A 207 -6.60 5.17 -16.28
N ILE A 208 -5.68 4.46 -16.93
CA ILE A 208 -4.35 4.95 -17.27
C ILE A 208 -4.21 5.03 -18.77
N GLN A 209 -3.95 6.22 -19.29
CA GLN A 209 -3.66 6.43 -20.69
C GLN A 209 -2.16 6.25 -20.95
N VAL A 210 -1.81 5.42 -21.92
CA VAL A 210 -0.42 5.20 -22.32
C VAL A 210 -0.17 5.86 -23.69
N PRO A 211 0.92 6.61 -23.85
CA PRO A 211 1.27 7.18 -25.15
C PRO A 211 1.35 6.10 -26.23
N GLY A 212 0.52 6.22 -27.25
CA GLY A 212 0.40 5.22 -28.32
C GLY A 212 -0.58 4.10 -28.05
N GLY A 213 -1.27 4.12 -26.91
CA GLY A 213 -2.22 3.10 -26.47
C GLY A 213 -1.56 1.83 -25.97
N PHE A 214 -2.29 1.01 -25.22
CA PHE A 214 -1.82 -0.29 -24.73
C PHE A 214 -1.47 -1.26 -25.87
N ALA A 215 -2.11 -1.15 -27.03
CA ALA A 215 -1.77 -1.93 -28.22
C ALA A 215 -0.34 -1.69 -28.72
N SER A 216 0.29 -0.56 -28.41
CA SER A 216 1.71 -0.33 -28.69
C SER A 216 2.64 -1.19 -27.81
N TRP A 217 2.14 -1.69 -26.68
CA TRP A 217 2.84 -2.63 -25.80
C TRP A 217 2.73 -4.08 -26.29
N GLU A 218 1.76 -4.37 -27.17
CA GLU A 218 1.46 -5.72 -27.65
C GLU A 218 2.42 -6.26 -28.73
N GLN A 219 3.31 -5.44 -29.27
CA GLN A 219 4.19 -5.85 -30.37
C GLN A 219 5.32 -6.82 -30.00
N GLY A 220 5.36 -7.29 -28.75
CA GLY A 220 6.24 -8.35 -28.33
C GLY A 220 5.63 -9.09 -27.14
N ALA A 221 5.32 -10.35 -27.28
CA ALA A 221 4.66 -11.25 -26.33
C ALA A 221 5.32 -11.36 -24.91
N TYR A 222 6.06 -10.34 -24.47
CA TYR A 222 6.81 -10.29 -23.21
C TYR A 222 6.72 -8.93 -22.50
N GLU A 223 5.94 -7.97 -23.02
CA GLU A 223 5.92 -6.60 -22.48
C GLU A 223 5.05 -6.41 -21.24
N TYR A 224 4.24 -7.40 -20.87
CA TYR A 224 3.33 -7.36 -19.74
C TYR A 224 3.98 -7.56 -18.36
N ARG A 225 5.29 -7.63 -18.29
CA ARG A 225 6.02 -7.76 -17.03
C ARG A 225 6.23 -6.41 -16.40
N PHE A 226 5.32 -6.08 -15.50
CA PHE A 226 5.35 -4.81 -14.80
C PHE A 226 6.03 -4.92 -13.44
N ALA A 227 6.66 -3.83 -13.06
CA ALA A 227 7.04 -3.55 -11.70
C ALA A 227 6.67 -2.10 -11.40
N MET A 228 5.99 -1.87 -10.33
CA MET A 228 5.77 -0.52 -9.84
C MET A 228 6.91 -0.11 -8.91
N SER A 229 7.23 1.19 -8.91
CA SER A 229 8.22 1.81 -8.04
C SER A 229 7.78 3.23 -7.73
N GLU A 230 8.34 3.84 -6.69
CA GLU A 230 8.09 5.23 -6.34
C GLU A 230 9.40 6.01 -6.21
N ASP A 231 9.39 7.29 -6.55
CA ASP A 231 10.50 8.18 -6.31
C ASP A 231 10.45 8.89 -4.94
N ASN A 232 11.43 9.71 -4.65
CA ASN A 232 11.50 10.45 -3.39
C ASN A 232 10.36 11.47 -3.21
N ALA A 233 9.69 11.86 -4.30
CA ALA A 233 8.53 12.74 -4.26
C ALA A 233 7.20 11.96 -4.08
N GLY A 234 7.25 10.62 -4.07
CA GLY A 234 6.08 9.77 -3.98
C GLY A 234 5.37 9.56 -5.31
N GLU A 235 6.02 9.94 -6.43
CA GLU A 235 5.50 9.71 -7.76
C GLU A 235 5.72 8.25 -8.18
N LEU A 236 4.74 7.66 -8.86
CA LEU A 236 4.81 6.29 -9.30
C LEU A 236 5.43 6.16 -10.68
N TYR A 237 6.19 5.10 -10.81
CA TYR A 237 6.78 4.65 -12.06
C TYR A 237 6.36 3.21 -12.34
N LEU A 238 6.00 2.97 -13.59
CA LEU A 238 5.73 1.64 -14.11
C LEU A 238 6.92 1.20 -14.95
N CYS A 239 7.57 0.13 -14.54
CA CYS A 239 8.68 -0.46 -15.26
C CYS A 239 8.18 -1.66 -16.06
N THR A 240 8.30 -1.60 -17.38
CA THR A 240 8.09 -2.72 -18.29
C THR A 240 9.43 -3.34 -18.68
N VAL A 241 9.42 -4.37 -19.52
CA VAL A 241 10.68 -4.97 -20.03
C VAL A 241 11.52 -3.96 -20.82
N GLN A 242 10.90 -2.99 -21.49
CA GLN A 242 11.58 -2.09 -22.40
C GLN A 242 11.57 -0.63 -21.96
N HIS A 243 10.60 -0.22 -21.11
CA HIS A 243 10.37 1.17 -20.80
C HIS A 243 10.14 1.40 -19.31
N VAL A 244 10.40 2.63 -18.90
CA VAL A 244 9.99 3.15 -17.60
C VAL A 244 9.03 4.30 -17.85
N TYR A 245 7.82 4.17 -17.41
CA TYR A 245 6.78 5.18 -17.51
C TYR A 245 6.60 5.86 -16.16
N ARG A 246 6.52 7.18 -16.18
CA ARG A 246 6.15 7.96 -15.01
C ARG A 246 4.65 8.22 -15.06
N MET A 247 3.96 8.00 -13.95
CA MET A 247 2.56 8.38 -13.83
C MET A 247 2.44 9.89 -13.84
N GLN A 248 1.50 10.40 -14.62
CA GLN A 248 1.25 11.84 -14.75
C GLN A 248 -0.26 12.07 -14.75
N PHE A 249 -0.66 13.19 -14.18
CA PHE A 249 -2.02 13.69 -14.32
C PHE A 249 -2.12 14.45 -15.64
N ASP A 250 -3.09 14.09 -16.47
CA ASP A 250 -3.42 14.87 -17.67
C ASP A 250 -4.50 15.90 -17.31
N PRO A 251 -4.17 17.18 -17.27
CA PRO A 251 -5.15 18.21 -16.96
C PRO A 251 -6.22 18.37 -18.05
N ASP A 252 -5.96 17.85 -19.25
CA ASP A 252 -6.89 17.96 -20.41
C ASP A 252 -7.90 16.79 -20.44
N ASP A 253 -7.66 15.71 -19.68
CA ASP A 253 -8.57 14.55 -19.58
C ASP A 253 -9.70 14.78 -18.56
N VAL A 254 -9.71 15.91 -17.90
CA VAL A 254 -10.82 16.32 -17.01
C VAL A 254 -11.97 16.79 -17.90
N THR A 255 -12.91 15.90 -18.16
CA THR A 255 -14.21 16.32 -18.71
C THR A 255 -14.77 17.42 -17.80
N ASP A 256 -15.10 18.57 -18.37
CA ASP A 256 -15.40 19.89 -17.76
C ASP A 256 -16.53 19.93 -16.69
N ASN A 257 -16.90 18.80 -16.06
CA ASN A 257 -18.04 18.70 -15.14
C ASN A 257 -17.69 18.29 -13.70
N GLU A 258 -16.43 17.96 -13.39
CA GLU A 258 -16.03 17.78 -11.99
C GLU A 258 -15.25 19.02 -11.53
N PRO A 259 -15.65 19.66 -10.42
CA PRO A 259 -14.90 20.79 -9.90
C PRO A 259 -13.49 20.30 -9.55
N ARG A 260 -12.48 20.91 -10.17
CA ARG A 260 -11.06 20.64 -9.85
C ARG A 260 -10.90 20.74 -8.35
N PRO A 261 -10.32 19.71 -7.67
CA PRO A 261 -9.98 19.88 -6.28
C PRO A 261 -9.02 21.05 -6.17
N GLU A 262 -9.45 22.11 -5.51
CA GLU A 262 -8.60 23.26 -5.23
C GLU A 262 -7.43 22.78 -4.39
N THR A 263 -6.23 22.89 -4.93
CA THR A 263 -5.00 22.51 -4.21
C THR A 263 -4.72 23.53 -3.13
N LEU A 264 -4.57 23.05 -1.89
CA LEU A 264 -4.10 23.92 -0.81
C LEU A 264 -2.67 24.37 -1.10
N SER A 265 -2.47 25.67 -1.15
CA SER A 265 -1.14 26.28 -1.18
C SER A 265 -0.82 26.98 0.14
N PHE A 266 0.45 26.91 0.53
CA PHE A 266 0.94 27.48 1.79
C PHE A 266 2.10 28.43 1.51
N SER A 267 2.13 29.56 2.21
CA SER A 267 3.22 30.51 2.16
C SER A 267 3.57 31.03 3.56
N PRO A 268 4.82 30.94 3.96
CA PRO A 268 5.92 30.25 3.31
C PRO A 268 5.79 28.72 3.41
N ASN A 269 6.34 28.00 2.42
CA ASN A 269 6.48 26.53 2.44
C ASN A 269 7.76 26.13 1.69
N PRO A 270 8.82 25.63 2.35
CA PRO A 270 8.89 25.33 3.79
C PRO A 270 8.84 26.55 4.70
N ALA A 271 8.33 26.36 5.91
CA ALA A 271 8.19 27.37 6.93
C ALA A 271 9.12 27.12 8.13
N GLY A 272 9.54 28.18 8.80
CA GLY A 272 10.26 28.05 10.08
C GLY A 272 9.33 27.78 11.26
N VAL A 273 9.87 27.18 12.33
CA VAL A 273 9.13 27.05 13.59
C VAL A 273 8.76 28.45 14.14
N GLY A 274 7.51 28.64 14.52
CA GLY A 274 6.98 29.92 15.01
C GLY A 274 6.61 30.91 13.90
N THR A 275 6.72 30.52 12.64
CA THR A 275 6.32 31.36 11.49
C THR A 275 4.79 31.32 11.34
N GLU A 276 4.22 32.44 10.90
CA GLU A 276 2.84 32.47 10.45
C GLU A 276 2.73 31.92 9.04
N ILE A 277 1.81 30.95 8.86
CA ILE A 277 1.51 30.30 7.58
C ILE A 277 0.23 30.90 7.03
N PHE A 278 0.22 31.18 5.75
CA PHE A 278 -0.97 31.57 5.01
C PHE A 278 -1.37 30.40 4.09
N MET A 279 -2.60 29.94 4.24
CA MET A 279 -3.21 28.92 3.40
C MET A 279 -4.16 29.59 2.41
N ASN A 280 -3.94 29.35 1.14
CA ASN A 280 -4.82 29.83 0.08
C ASN A 280 -5.70 28.67 -0.40
N LEU A 281 -7.00 28.90 -0.41
CA LEU A 281 -8.03 27.93 -0.78
C LEU A 281 -8.69 28.26 -2.14
N GLY A 282 -8.20 29.28 -2.83
CA GLY A 282 -8.88 29.85 -3.99
C GLY A 282 -9.90 30.95 -3.64
N ASP A 283 -10.41 31.61 -4.66
CA ASP A 283 -11.34 32.73 -4.48
C ASP A 283 -12.72 32.25 -4.01
N ASN A 284 -13.29 32.94 -3.02
CA ASN A 284 -14.60 32.68 -2.44
C ASN A 284 -14.79 31.36 -1.68
N THR A 285 -13.73 30.62 -1.38
CA THR A 285 -13.81 29.39 -0.59
C THR A 285 -13.88 29.71 0.91
N VAL A 286 -14.83 29.11 1.58
CA VAL A 286 -15.09 29.31 3.02
C VAL A 286 -14.71 28.04 3.79
N LEU A 287 -13.78 28.17 4.74
CA LEU A 287 -13.25 27.09 5.53
C LEU A 287 -14.13 26.83 6.78
N GLU A 288 -14.50 25.58 6.99
CA GLU A 288 -15.27 25.13 8.16
C GLU A 288 -14.42 24.41 9.21
N ARG A 289 -13.42 23.63 8.75
CA ARG A 289 -12.53 22.87 9.65
C ARG A 289 -11.15 22.78 9.07
N LEU A 290 -10.15 22.84 9.93
CA LEU A 290 -8.74 22.62 9.61
C LEU A 290 -8.19 21.54 10.54
N ARG A 291 -7.56 20.51 9.97
CA ARG A 291 -6.82 19.49 10.72
C ARG A 291 -5.41 19.37 10.17
N ILE A 292 -4.44 19.27 11.04
CA ILE A 292 -3.03 19.07 10.67
C ILE A 292 -2.55 17.80 11.36
N VAL A 293 -1.98 16.90 10.58
CA VAL A 293 -1.42 15.65 11.06
C VAL A 293 0.07 15.57 10.76
N ASP A 294 0.84 15.02 11.69
CA ASP A 294 2.27 14.76 11.48
C ASP A 294 2.51 13.46 10.67
N SER A 295 3.76 13.18 10.35
CA SER A 295 4.15 11.99 9.59
C SER A 295 3.86 10.65 10.28
N SER A 296 3.46 10.66 11.55
CA SER A 296 3.03 9.47 12.28
C SER A 296 1.50 9.32 12.30
N GLY A 297 0.77 10.20 11.59
CA GLY A 297 -0.69 10.22 11.61
C GLY A 297 -1.31 10.88 12.85
N ARG A 298 -0.47 11.38 13.78
CA ARG A 298 -0.95 12.06 14.98
C ARG A 298 -1.50 13.45 14.63
N VAL A 299 -2.69 13.75 15.10
CA VAL A 299 -3.29 15.07 14.98
C VAL A 299 -2.52 16.06 15.86
N VAL A 300 -1.91 17.07 15.25
CA VAL A 300 -1.17 18.14 15.94
C VAL A 300 -1.99 19.43 16.03
N HIS A 301 -2.99 19.58 15.18
CA HIS A 301 -3.94 20.68 15.22
C HIS A 301 -5.29 20.23 14.66
N ASP A 302 -6.38 20.58 15.33
CA ASP A 302 -7.75 20.35 14.85
C ASP A 302 -8.62 21.49 15.32
N ALA A 303 -9.15 22.25 14.39
CA ALA A 303 -9.97 23.43 14.68
C ALA A 303 -11.21 23.45 13.79
N THR A 304 -12.38 23.53 14.43
CA THR A 304 -13.61 23.92 13.74
C THR A 304 -13.64 25.43 13.64
N LEU A 305 -13.81 25.93 12.44
CA LEU A 305 -13.74 27.34 12.12
C LEU A 305 -15.15 27.85 11.80
N ASN A 306 -15.49 29.03 12.31
CA ASN A 306 -16.77 29.64 12.02
C ASN A 306 -16.68 30.46 10.72
N PHE A 307 -16.65 29.75 9.58
CA PHE A 307 -16.66 30.35 8.25
C PHE A 307 -15.50 31.32 8.00
N ALA A 308 -14.25 30.81 8.13
CA ALA A 308 -13.07 31.60 7.82
C ALA A 308 -12.88 31.73 6.30
N SER A 309 -12.57 32.95 5.85
CA SER A 309 -12.30 33.22 4.43
C SER A 309 -10.83 32.97 4.06
N SER A 310 -10.58 32.69 2.78
CA SER A 310 -9.24 32.62 2.22
C SER A 310 -8.63 34.03 2.04
N PRO A 311 -7.30 34.24 2.30
CA PRO A 311 -6.38 33.28 2.88
C PRO A 311 -6.59 33.14 4.40
N TYR A 312 -6.51 31.91 4.90
CA TYR A 312 -6.52 31.61 6.33
C TYR A 312 -5.09 31.52 6.86
N SER A 313 -4.83 32.07 8.05
CA SER A 313 -3.50 32.02 8.65
C SER A 313 -3.50 31.36 10.04
N TRP A 314 -2.40 30.67 10.35
CA TRP A 314 -2.11 30.14 11.68
C TRP A 314 -0.61 30.12 11.95
N SER A 315 -0.24 30.06 13.23
CA SER A 315 1.15 30.01 13.66
C SER A 315 1.66 28.56 13.78
N THR A 316 2.88 28.31 13.32
CA THR A 316 3.61 27.05 13.52
C THR A 316 4.25 26.94 14.92
N ALA A 317 3.94 27.83 15.84
CA ALA A 317 4.46 27.79 17.19
C ALA A 317 4.09 26.46 17.88
N GLY A 318 5.09 25.78 18.40
CA GLY A 318 4.93 24.46 19.03
C GLY A 318 5.00 23.26 18.07
N MET A 319 5.05 23.48 16.76
CA MET A 319 5.31 22.42 15.80
C MET A 319 6.80 22.06 15.79
N VAL A 320 7.10 20.78 15.62
CA VAL A 320 8.49 20.31 15.47
C VAL A 320 8.86 20.31 13.98
N PRO A 321 10.16 20.41 13.63
CA PRO A 321 10.58 20.26 12.24
C PRO A 321 10.14 18.90 11.67
N GLY A 322 9.55 18.93 10.50
CA GLY A 322 9.00 17.73 9.85
C GLY A 322 8.03 18.08 8.72
N THR A 323 7.45 17.04 8.14
CA THR A 323 6.40 17.18 7.14
C THR A 323 5.03 16.92 7.77
N TYR A 324 4.05 17.71 7.37
CA TYR A 324 2.69 17.66 7.86
C TYR A 324 1.72 17.59 6.69
N ILE A 325 0.61 16.89 6.89
CA ILE A 325 -0.55 16.94 6.01
C ILE A 325 -1.55 17.89 6.63
N VAL A 326 -2.01 18.83 5.84
CA VAL A 326 -3.06 19.78 6.18
C VAL A 326 -4.33 19.38 5.45
N GLU A 327 -5.40 19.18 6.19
CA GLU A 327 -6.73 18.84 5.69
C GLU A 327 -7.67 20.01 6.00
N ALA A 328 -8.37 20.49 4.98
CA ALA A 328 -9.26 21.63 5.04
C ALA A 328 -10.65 21.26 4.52
N TRP A 329 -11.66 21.32 5.37
CA TRP A 329 -13.06 21.16 4.97
C TRP A 329 -13.64 22.52 4.65
N THR A 330 -14.30 22.60 3.50
CA THR A 330 -14.93 23.83 3.03
C THR A 330 -16.44 23.65 2.94
N VAL A 331 -17.17 24.75 2.98
CA VAL A 331 -18.63 24.72 2.90
C VAL A 331 -19.09 24.00 1.62
N GLY A 332 -19.91 22.98 1.81
CA GLY A 332 -20.49 22.22 0.69
C GLY A 332 -19.65 21.04 0.17
N THR A 333 -18.50 20.73 0.81
CA THR A 333 -17.70 19.55 0.46
C THR A 333 -17.78 18.48 1.53
N GLU A 334 -17.96 17.22 1.12
CA GLU A 334 -17.94 16.06 2.03
C GLU A 334 -16.50 15.63 2.36
N ALA A 335 -15.57 15.79 1.43
CA ALA A 335 -14.17 15.43 1.59
C ALA A 335 -13.29 16.67 1.81
N PRO A 336 -12.19 16.56 2.61
CA PRO A 336 -11.27 17.66 2.82
C PRO A 336 -10.38 17.90 1.60
N LEU A 337 -10.08 19.15 1.32
CA LEU A 337 -8.93 19.54 0.52
C LEU A 337 -7.66 19.20 1.31
N ARG A 338 -6.61 18.74 0.62
CA ARG A 338 -5.37 18.35 1.27
C ARG A 338 -4.18 19.08 0.71
N GLY A 339 -3.22 19.38 1.58
CA GLY A 339 -1.97 20.00 1.19
C GLY A 339 -0.83 19.55 2.11
N ARG A 340 0.40 19.71 1.62
CA ARG A 340 1.61 19.33 2.35
C ARG A 340 2.36 20.57 2.82
N LEU A 341 2.67 20.61 4.12
CA LEU A 341 3.43 21.67 4.75
C LEU A 341 4.75 21.11 5.31
N ALA A 342 5.87 21.74 4.98
CA ALA A 342 7.16 21.42 5.55
C ALA A 342 7.55 22.44 6.60
N ILE A 343 7.90 22.01 7.80
CA ILE A 343 8.45 22.84 8.88
C ILE A 343 9.94 22.55 9.01
N VAL A 344 10.76 23.60 8.96
CA VAL A 344 12.21 23.49 9.07
C VAL A 344 12.72 24.24 10.30
N ARG A 345 13.90 23.85 10.80
CA ARG A 345 14.61 24.65 11.80
C ARG A 345 15.05 25.95 11.16
N GLN A 346 14.81 27.05 11.83
CA GLN A 346 15.46 28.33 11.50
C GLN A 346 16.90 28.32 11.93
#